data_004f079fe3553a65a2e7aa67f7f9453c
#
_entry.id   004f079fe3553a65a2e7aa67f7f9453c
#
_cell.length_a   1.000
_cell.length_b   1.000
_cell.length_c   1.000
_cell.angle_alpha   90.00
_cell.angle_beta   90.00
_cell.angle_gamma   90.00
#
_symmetry.space_group_name_H-M   'P 1'
#
loop_
_entity.id
_entity.type
_entity.pdbx_description
1 polymer ?
#
loop_
_entity_poly.entity_id
_entity_poly.type
_entity_poly.pdbx_seq_one_letter_code
_entity_poly.pdbx_strand_id
1 'polypeptide(L)'
;MTTKKLTQSKAIIAMLSVGLLSCAAFAGGKEAGAAPNPEYVRDLMELLSIPSVSTDKAENDRAMEWMQAFLEKRGVWCAVEKWPEDGRKVLYAATRPGLKNPDYTIVTHLDVVDAPAEQFKPKLVGSKLYGRGACDTKCVAYAAAKILERLNGKASVGCLFSANEELGGPSTGYMVGLGYGVPGKMVFVFDGGGAGNTINSACKGCAYYRITAFGKSGHASRPQNCDNPFYKLARAALKIEAEYPFQKKGEWGNVAAVTIVHGGDSQNRIPESAEMTVNVRFTEDGGLEKERELLERLTGLKTELIRGTPAAVSNLNDPEFLRLKRFLAERRPERPVKITRSSGANDSRYFPQFGKPMVGVGGIATHGAHSDDEWIDLNTIDPHVDFMCDFMFDYMRD
;
A
#
# COMPACT_ATOMS: atom_id res chain seq x y z
N MET A 1 -28.77 63.19 5.39
CA MET A 1 -27.75 63.78 4.53
C MET A 1 -26.65 62.79 4.34
N THR A 2 -26.63 62.33 3.11
CA THR A 2 -25.62 61.93 2.13
C THR A 2 -24.85 60.64 2.44
N THR A 3 -25.31 59.56 1.88
CA THR A 3 -24.77 58.76 0.76
C THR A 3 -23.24 58.60 0.71
N LYS A 4 -22.78 57.37 0.87
CA LYS A 4 -21.81 56.76 -0.04
C LYS A 4 -22.01 55.22 -0.07
N LYS A 5 -22.69 54.81 -1.12
CA LYS A 5 -22.78 53.43 -1.60
C LYS A 5 -21.58 53.09 -2.46
N LEU A 6 -21.30 51.81 -2.55
CA LEU A 6 -20.61 51.07 -3.60
C LEU A 6 -19.11 51.34 -3.82
N THR A 7 -18.32 50.30 -3.46
CA THR A 7 -17.44 49.61 -4.40
C THR A 7 -16.75 48.42 -3.68
N GLN A 8 -17.43 47.31 -3.56
CA GLN A 8 -16.78 46.00 -3.34
C GLN A 8 -17.54 44.96 -4.18
N SER A 9 -17.18 44.88 -5.41
CA SER A 9 -17.62 43.78 -6.29
C SER A 9 -16.77 43.83 -7.56
N LYS A 10 -15.58 43.20 -7.52
CA LYS A 10 -14.77 42.80 -8.68
C LYS A 10 -13.38 42.34 -8.21
N ALA A 11 -13.30 41.25 -7.46
CA ALA A 11 -12.04 40.54 -7.24
C ALA A 11 -12.26 39.11 -6.72
N ILE A 12 -13.22 38.39 -7.31
CA ILE A 12 -13.37 36.94 -7.09
C ILE A 12 -13.78 36.35 -8.45
N ILE A 13 -12.93 36.35 -9.43
CA ILE A 13 -12.93 35.50 -10.63
C ILE A 13 -11.53 35.63 -11.24
N ALA A 14 -10.52 35.03 -10.64
CA ALA A 14 -9.22 34.76 -11.26
C ALA A 14 -8.33 33.87 -10.36
N MET A 15 -8.85 32.76 -9.88
CA MET A 15 -8.03 31.68 -9.28
C MET A 15 -8.73 30.32 -9.43
N LEU A 16 -9.08 29.96 -10.65
CA LEU A 16 -9.61 28.64 -11.00
C LEU A 16 -9.19 28.26 -12.41
N SER A 17 -7.87 28.38 -12.71
CA SER A 17 -7.30 27.87 -13.97
C SER A 17 -5.79 27.67 -13.91
N VAL A 18 -5.28 27.06 -12.84
CA VAL A 18 -3.90 26.50 -12.80
C VAL A 18 -3.95 25.21 -11.99
N GLY A 19 -4.59 24.20 -12.56
CA GLY A 19 -4.70 22.86 -11.94
C GLY A 19 -4.91 21.74 -12.95
N LEU A 20 -4.76 22.03 -14.25
CA LEU A 20 -5.04 21.07 -15.33
C LEU A 20 -3.93 21.02 -16.39
N LEU A 21 -2.67 21.04 -15.98
CA LEU A 21 -1.55 20.90 -16.92
C LEU A 21 -0.35 20.23 -16.24
N SER A 22 -0.50 18.93 -15.87
CA SER A 22 0.67 18.07 -15.61
C SER A 22 0.38 16.56 -15.72
N CYS A 23 -0.65 16.15 -16.49
CA CYS A 23 -0.93 14.72 -16.75
C CYS A 23 -0.72 14.30 -18.21
N ALA A 24 0.06 15.04 -18.99
CA ALA A 24 0.31 14.67 -20.38
C ALA A 24 1.80 14.62 -20.64
N ALA A 25 2.45 13.51 -20.30
CA ALA A 25 3.68 13.04 -20.93
C ALA A 25 4.16 11.73 -20.28
N PHE A 26 3.39 10.66 -20.44
CA PHE A 26 3.77 9.28 -20.15
C PHE A 26 3.60 8.43 -21.39
N ALA A 27 4.38 8.69 -22.42
CA ALA A 27 4.45 7.81 -23.56
C ALA A 27 5.92 7.68 -23.99
N GLY A 28 6.61 6.69 -23.45
CA GLY A 28 7.67 6.04 -24.21
C GLY A 28 6.95 5.21 -25.28
N GLY A 29 6.84 5.72 -26.50
CA GLY A 29 6.71 4.91 -27.70
C GLY A 29 5.37 4.36 -28.16
N LYS A 30 4.21 4.90 -27.74
CA LYS A 30 2.94 4.79 -28.49
C LYS A 30 2.21 6.12 -28.46
N GLU A 31 1.63 6.53 -29.59
CA GLU A 31 0.87 7.77 -29.74
C GLU A 31 -0.24 7.84 -28.66
N ALA A 32 -0.44 9.03 -28.09
CA ALA A 32 -1.58 9.31 -27.21
C ALA A 32 -2.87 9.08 -28.02
N GLY A 33 -3.56 7.95 -27.74
CA GLY A 33 -4.78 7.56 -28.46
C GLY A 33 -4.77 6.13 -29.01
N ALA A 34 -3.69 5.35 -28.87
CA ALA A 34 -3.69 3.95 -29.30
C ALA A 34 -4.69 3.13 -28.47
N ALA A 35 -5.47 2.27 -29.13
CA ALA A 35 -6.35 1.34 -28.45
C ALA A 35 -5.51 0.40 -27.52
N PRO A 36 -5.98 0.11 -26.31
CA PRO A 36 -5.29 -0.78 -25.40
C PRO A 36 -5.26 -2.22 -25.96
N ASN A 37 -4.30 -3.01 -25.49
CA ASN A 37 -4.18 -4.41 -25.84
C ASN A 37 -5.49 -5.17 -25.51
N PRO A 38 -6.17 -5.80 -26.50
CA PRO A 38 -7.44 -6.47 -26.27
C PRO A 38 -7.34 -7.64 -25.27
N GLU A 39 -6.19 -8.32 -25.19
CA GLU A 39 -5.93 -9.36 -24.17
C GLU A 39 -6.01 -8.74 -22.76
N TYR A 40 -5.35 -7.61 -22.55
CA TYR A 40 -5.36 -6.93 -21.24
C TYR A 40 -6.75 -6.44 -20.85
N VAL A 41 -7.48 -5.89 -21.80
CA VAL A 41 -8.87 -5.48 -21.56
C VAL A 41 -9.73 -6.64 -21.09
N ARG A 42 -9.70 -7.77 -21.82
CA ARG A 42 -10.48 -8.97 -21.48
C ARG A 42 -10.10 -9.51 -20.10
N ASP A 43 -8.81 -9.77 -19.90
CA ASP A 43 -8.31 -10.44 -18.70
C ASP A 43 -8.51 -9.57 -17.46
N LEU A 44 -8.29 -8.25 -17.57
CA LEU A 44 -8.43 -7.34 -16.44
C LEU A 44 -9.89 -7.00 -16.14
N MET A 45 -10.78 -6.95 -17.15
CA MET A 45 -12.22 -6.86 -16.90
C MET A 45 -12.72 -8.07 -16.10
N GLU A 46 -12.25 -9.28 -16.41
CA GLU A 46 -12.60 -10.50 -15.68
C GLU A 46 -12.05 -10.45 -14.24
N LEU A 47 -10.76 -10.15 -14.06
CA LEU A 47 -10.12 -10.10 -12.74
C LEU A 47 -10.73 -9.02 -11.83
N LEU A 48 -11.03 -7.82 -12.36
CA LEU A 48 -11.65 -6.74 -11.60
C LEU A 48 -13.10 -7.04 -11.22
N SER A 49 -13.80 -7.88 -11.99
CA SER A 49 -15.19 -8.27 -11.67
C SER A 49 -15.30 -9.20 -10.45
N ILE A 50 -14.19 -9.80 -9.99
CA ILE A 50 -14.16 -10.61 -8.77
C ILE A 50 -14.11 -9.66 -7.56
N PRO A 51 -15.13 -9.61 -6.69
CA PRO A 51 -15.16 -8.71 -5.54
C PRO A 51 -14.32 -9.27 -4.37
N SER A 52 -13.02 -9.44 -4.56
CA SER A 52 -12.09 -10.02 -3.59
C SER A 52 -11.80 -9.08 -2.42
N VAL A 53 -12.86 -8.61 -1.75
CA VAL A 53 -12.73 -7.80 -0.53
C VAL A 53 -12.00 -8.61 0.53
N SER A 54 -11.05 -7.99 1.23
CA SER A 54 -10.13 -8.69 2.16
C SER A 54 -10.84 -9.52 3.22
N THR A 55 -12.06 -9.15 3.62
CA THR A 55 -12.88 -9.89 4.57
C THR A 55 -13.68 -11.03 3.93
N ASP A 56 -13.80 -11.08 2.60
CA ASP A 56 -14.50 -12.16 1.88
C ASP A 56 -13.51 -13.22 1.39
N LYS A 57 -13.35 -14.27 2.19
CA LYS A 57 -12.45 -15.37 1.87
C LYS A 57 -12.80 -16.07 0.54
N ALA A 58 -14.09 -16.25 0.25
CA ALA A 58 -14.50 -17.00 -0.93
C ALA A 58 -14.13 -16.26 -2.22
N GLU A 59 -14.36 -14.96 -2.26
CA GLU A 59 -14.01 -14.13 -3.38
C GLU A 59 -12.49 -13.90 -3.52
N ASN A 60 -11.76 -13.85 -2.38
CA ASN A 60 -10.30 -13.86 -2.40
C ASN A 60 -9.76 -15.18 -3.00
N ASP A 61 -10.29 -16.33 -2.57
CA ASP A 61 -9.89 -17.62 -3.13
C ASP A 61 -10.18 -17.70 -4.65
N ARG A 62 -11.30 -17.11 -5.13
CA ARG A 62 -11.59 -17.01 -6.57
C ARG A 62 -10.56 -16.16 -7.33
N ALA A 63 -10.14 -15.03 -6.77
CA ALA A 63 -9.11 -14.19 -7.39
C ALA A 63 -7.76 -14.93 -7.46
N MET A 64 -7.40 -15.68 -6.41
CA MET A 64 -6.20 -16.53 -6.42
C MET A 64 -6.28 -17.66 -7.44
N GLU A 65 -7.43 -18.34 -7.55
CA GLU A 65 -7.67 -19.38 -8.54
C GLU A 65 -7.57 -18.84 -9.97
N TRP A 66 -8.15 -17.67 -10.20
CA TRP A 66 -8.05 -16.99 -11.49
C TRP A 66 -6.58 -16.73 -11.86
N MET A 67 -5.81 -16.16 -10.95
CA MET A 67 -4.39 -15.82 -11.17
C MET A 67 -3.55 -17.08 -11.35
N GLN A 68 -3.80 -18.12 -10.56
CA GLN A 68 -3.13 -19.42 -10.72
C GLN A 68 -3.39 -20.01 -12.11
N ALA A 69 -4.65 -20.11 -12.52
CA ALA A 69 -5.03 -20.64 -13.84
C ALA A 69 -4.44 -19.82 -14.99
N PHE A 70 -4.41 -18.49 -14.83
CA PHE A 70 -3.79 -17.58 -15.79
C PHE A 70 -2.30 -17.89 -15.99
N LEU A 71 -1.54 -18.08 -14.91
CA LEU A 71 -0.11 -18.35 -14.90
C LEU A 71 0.20 -19.77 -15.39
N GLU A 72 -0.51 -20.79 -14.91
CA GLU A 72 -0.30 -22.19 -15.30
C GLU A 72 -0.57 -22.41 -16.80
N LYS A 73 -1.62 -21.77 -17.35
CA LYS A 73 -1.90 -21.80 -18.80
C LYS A 73 -0.73 -21.27 -19.64
N ARG A 74 0.12 -20.43 -19.04
CA ARG A 74 1.32 -19.83 -19.66
C ARG A 74 2.61 -20.54 -19.29
N GLY A 75 2.50 -21.72 -18.65
CA GLY A 75 3.61 -22.58 -18.28
C GLY A 75 4.42 -22.08 -17.06
N VAL A 76 3.93 -21.08 -16.34
CA VAL A 76 4.57 -20.57 -15.12
C VAL A 76 4.25 -21.53 -13.97
N TRP A 77 5.27 -21.93 -13.23
CA TRP A 77 5.10 -22.80 -12.07
C TRP A 77 4.45 -22.06 -10.92
N CYS A 78 3.46 -22.71 -10.28
CA CYS A 78 2.69 -22.18 -9.16
C CYS A 78 2.77 -23.12 -7.94
N ALA A 79 2.74 -22.53 -6.74
CA ALA A 79 2.53 -23.19 -5.47
C ALA A 79 1.44 -22.44 -4.70
N VAL A 80 0.45 -23.17 -4.21
CA VAL A 80 -0.64 -22.60 -3.42
C VAL A 80 -0.60 -23.20 -2.03
N GLU A 81 -0.55 -22.32 -1.04
CA GLU A 81 -0.63 -22.69 0.37
C GLU A 81 -1.95 -22.18 0.97
N LYS A 82 -2.36 -22.78 2.08
CA LYS A 82 -3.50 -22.29 2.86
C LYS A 82 -3.00 -21.58 4.12
N TRP A 83 -3.37 -20.33 4.25
CA TRP A 83 -3.03 -19.58 5.46
C TRP A 83 -3.74 -20.19 6.68
N PRO A 84 -3.01 -20.50 7.78
CA PRO A 84 -3.56 -21.33 8.87
C PRO A 84 -4.73 -20.73 9.63
N GLU A 85 -4.86 -19.40 9.69
CA GLU A 85 -5.88 -18.75 10.53
C GLU A 85 -7.30 -18.91 9.98
N ASP A 86 -7.47 -18.83 8.65
CA ASP A 86 -8.80 -18.93 8.04
C ASP A 86 -8.87 -19.85 6.82
N GLY A 87 -7.73 -20.43 6.42
CA GLY A 87 -7.64 -21.38 5.30
C GLY A 87 -7.75 -20.72 3.93
N ARG A 88 -7.62 -19.38 3.80
CA ARG A 88 -7.56 -18.71 2.49
C ARG A 88 -6.33 -19.12 1.70
N LYS A 89 -6.47 -19.12 0.38
CA LYS A 89 -5.37 -19.43 -0.52
C LYS A 89 -4.39 -18.28 -0.61
N VAL A 90 -3.10 -18.60 -0.66
CA VAL A 90 -2.01 -17.67 -0.96
C VAL A 90 -1.20 -18.29 -2.08
N LEU A 91 -0.88 -17.51 -3.10
CA LEU A 91 -0.22 -17.99 -4.30
C LEU A 91 1.23 -17.50 -4.35
N TYR A 92 2.13 -18.44 -4.62
CA TYR A 92 3.48 -18.14 -5.08
C TYR A 92 3.66 -18.68 -6.49
N ALA A 93 4.26 -17.89 -7.37
CA ALA A 93 4.60 -18.32 -8.72
C ALA A 93 6.04 -17.99 -9.04
N ALA A 94 6.68 -18.81 -9.87
CA ALA A 94 8.08 -18.61 -10.21
C ALA A 94 8.40 -19.05 -11.64
N THR A 95 9.46 -18.46 -12.20
CA THR A 95 9.95 -18.69 -13.57
C THR A 95 10.61 -20.07 -13.76
N ARG A 96 10.74 -20.87 -12.71
CA ARG A 96 11.24 -22.27 -12.76
C ARG A 96 10.54 -23.12 -11.71
N PRO A 97 10.24 -24.39 -12.01
CA PRO A 97 9.66 -25.31 -11.04
C PRO A 97 10.50 -25.42 -9.77
N GLY A 98 9.85 -25.32 -8.59
CA GLY A 98 10.49 -25.48 -7.29
C GLY A 98 11.40 -24.32 -6.85
N LEU A 99 11.50 -23.23 -7.61
CA LEU A 99 12.32 -22.07 -7.27
C LEU A 99 11.68 -21.28 -6.11
N LYS A 100 12.15 -21.49 -4.89
CA LYS A 100 11.69 -20.76 -3.70
C LYS A 100 12.53 -19.50 -3.40
N ASN A 101 13.81 -19.52 -3.74
CA ASN A 101 14.77 -18.46 -3.47
C ASN A 101 15.23 -17.80 -4.79
N PRO A 102 14.40 -16.95 -5.39
CA PRO A 102 14.73 -16.28 -6.64
C PRO A 102 15.75 -15.16 -6.44
N ASP A 103 16.44 -14.74 -7.51
CA ASP A 103 17.24 -13.52 -7.50
C ASP A 103 16.35 -12.29 -7.21
N TYR A 104 15.21 -12.23 -7.88
CA TYR A 104 14.21 -11.16 -7.74
C TYR A 104 12.89 -11.70 -7.24
N THR A 105 12.42 -11.11 -6.15
CA THR A 105 11.09 -11.39 -5.61
C THR A 105 10.17 -10.23 -5.92
N ILE A 106 9.03 -10.48 -6.54
CA ILE A 106 7.93 -9.54 -6.65
C ILE A 106 6.95 -9.86 -5.53
N VAL A 107 6.43 -8.83 -4.87
CA VAL A 107 5.33 -8.95 -3.91
C VAL A 107 4.19 -8.05 -4.32
N THR A 108 2.97 -8.60 -4.31
CA THR A 108 1.73 -7.93 -4.71
C THR A 108 0.54 -8.59 -4.02
N HIS A 109 -0.67 -8.03 -4.16
CA HIS A 109 -1.87 -8.63 -3.57
C HIS A 109 -3.05 -8.65 -4.56
N LEU A 110 -4.06 -9.48 -4.24
CA LEU A 110 -5.28 -9.61 -5.03
C LEU A 110 -6.54 -9.26 -4.24
N ASP A 111 -6.41 -9.11 -2.91
CA ASP A 111 -7.48 -8.57 -2.09
C ASP A 111 -7.61 -7.05 -2.29
N VAL A 112 -8.76 -6.53 -1.96
CA VAL A 112 -9.09 -5.11 -2.07
C VAL A 112 -9.89 -4.64 -0.86
N VAL A 113 -9.88 -3.34 -0.57
CA VAL A 113 -10.79 -2.74 0.41
C VAL A 113 -12.25 -2.87 -0.05
N ASP A 114 -13.18 -2.76 0.89
CA ASP A 114 -14.62 -2.73 0.60
C ASP A 114 -14.98 -1.61 -0.37
N ALA A 115 -15.99 -1.88 -1.21
CA ALA A 115 -16.47 -0.94 -2.22
C ALA A 115 -17.91 -1.23 -2.61
N PRO A 116 -18.66 -0.24 -3.11
CA PRO A 116 -19.96 -0.46 -3.72
C PRO A 116 -19.90 -1.47 -4.88
N ALA A 117 -20.93 -2.31 -5.02
CA ALA A 117 -21.00 -3.36 -6.04
C ALA A 117 -20.77 -2.85 -7.49
N GLU A 118 -21.05 -1.59 -7.74
CA GLU A 118 -20.81 -0.97 -9.06
C GLU A 118 -19.32 -0.85 -9.41
N GLN A 119 -18.42 -0.78 -8.42
CA GLN A 119 -16.98 -0.74 -8.65
C GLN A 119 -16.39 -2.09 -9.08
N PHE A 120 -17.13 -3.18 -8.91
CA PHE A 120 -16.79 -4.50 -9.43
C PHE A 120 -17.42 -4.76 -10.82
N LYS A 121 -17.93 -3.71 -11.48
CA LYS A 121 -18.37 -3.70 -12.88
C LYS A 121 -17.41 -2.82 -13.68
N PRO A 122 -16.22 -3.32 -14.06
CA PRO A 122 -15.17 -2.51 -14.64
C PRO A 122 -15.61 -1.82 -15.93
N LYS A 123 -15.14 -0.59 -16.18
CA LYS A 123 -15.49 0.22 -17.34
C LYS A 123 -14.25 0.71 -18.05
N LEU A 124 -14.17 0.45 -19.35
CA LEU A 124 -13.09 0.98 -20.20
C LEU A 124 -13.53 2.32 -20.81
N VAL A 125 -12.72 3.37 -20.62
CA VAL A 125 -12.90 4.68 -21.22
C VAL A 125 -11.58 5.11 -21.86
N GLY A 126 -11.50 5.07 -23.18
CA GLY A 126 -10.23 5.23 -23.89
C GLY A 126 -9.26 4.09 -23.53
N SER A 127 -8.09 4.44 -23.00
CA SER A 127 -7.11 3.47 -22.48
C SER A 127 -7.25 3.21 -20.96
N LYS A 128 -8.15 3.92 -20.28
CA LYS A 128 -8.32 3.82 -18.82
C LYS A 128 -9.37 2.78 -18.45
N LEU A 129 -8.99 1.83 -17.65
CA LEU A 129 -9.89 0.83 -17.06
C LEU A 129 -10.19 1.24 -15.61
N TYR A 130 -11.46 1.48 -15.33
CA TYR A 130 -12.00 1.87 -14.03
C TYR A 130 -12.56 0.66 -13.30
N GLY A 131 -12.35 0.59 -12.00
CA GLY A 131 -12.90 -0.43 -11.09
C GLY A 131 -12.05 -0.62 -9.85
N ARG A 132 -12.61 -1.19 -8.79
CA ARG A 132 -11.88 -1.50 -7.54
C ARG A 132 -10.76 -2.51 -7.81
N GLY A 133 -9.53 -2.16 -7.38
CA GLY A 133 -8.32 -2.94 -7.65
C GLY A 133 -7.62 -2.55 -8.96
N ALA A 134 -8.12 -1.55 -9.68
CA ALA A 134 -7.46 -1.07 -10.90
C ALA A 134 -6.11 -0.41 -10.58
N CYS A 135 -6.03 0.37 -9.50
CA CYS A 135 -4.80 0.95 -8.96
C CYS A 135 -4.20 0.07 -7.89
N ASP A 136 -5.03 -0.40 -6.96
CA ASP A 136 -4.64 -1.08 -5.73
C ASP A 136 -5.34 -2.44 -5.60
N THR A 137 -4.74 -3.58 -6.06
CA THR A 137 -3.54 -3.59 -6.93
C THR A 137 -3.64 -4.69 -8.00
N LYS A 138 -4.87 -5.21 -8.30
CA LYS A 138 -5.08 -6.35 -9.22
C LYS A 138 -4.46 -6.15 -10.61
N CYS A 139 -4.56 -4.93 -11.16
CA CYS A 139 -3.98 -4.66 -12.48
C CYS A 139 -2.46 -4.61 -12.45
N VAL A 140 -1.88 -4.16 -11.34
CA VAL A 140 -0.42 -4.15 -11.14
C VAL A 140 0.07 -5.57 -10.88
N ALA A 141 -0.72 -6.41 -10.16
CA ALA A 141 -0.48 -7.84 -10.00
C ALA A 141 -0.51 -8.58 -11.34
N TYR A 142 -1.41 -8.20 -12.25
CA TYR A 142 -1.42 -8.72 -13.61
C TYR A 142 -0.13 -8.39 -14.37
N ALA A 143 0.40 -7.17 -14.23
CA ALA A 143 1.69 -6.81 -14.80
C ALA A 143 2.83 -7.69 -14.25
N ALA A 144 2.81 -8.02 -12.94
CA ALA A 144 3.75 -8.96 -12.34
C ALA A 144 3.62 -10.37 -12.96
N ALA A 145 2.40 -10.83 -13.20
CA ALA A 145 2.15 -12.11 -13.89
C ALA A 145 2.70 -12.12 -15.33
N LYS A 146 2.57 -11.00 -16.06
CA LYS A 146 3.16 -10.85 -17.41
C LYS A 146 4.69 -10.85 -17.39
N ILE A 147 5.33 -10.32 -16.35
CA ILE A 147 6.78 -10.42 -16.15
C ILE A 147 7.19 -11.88 -15.97
N LEU A 148 6.49 -12.63 -15.11
CA LEU A 148 6.77 -14.07 -14.92
C LEU A 148 6.60 -14.85 -16.22
N GLU A 149 5.55 -14.61 -17.00
CA GLU A 149 5.33 -15.24 -18.30
C GLU A 149 6.52 -15.00 -19.25
N ARG A 150 6.95 -13.73 -19.40
CA ARG A 150 8.03 -13.35 -20.35
C ARG A 150 9.40 -13.87 -19.93
N LEU A 151 9.65 -13.97 -18.62
CA LEU A 151 10.92 -14.44 -18.05
C LEU A 151 10.92 -15.92 -17.71
N ASN A 152 9.83 -16.64 -18.01
CA ASN A 152 9.71 -18.07 -17.72
C ASN A 152 10.84 -18.88 -18.35
N GLY A 153 11.59 -19.63 -17.54
CA GLY A 153 12.78 -20.37 -17.94
C GLY A 153 14.03 -19.54 -18.28
N LYS A 154 13.94 -18.20 -18.27
CA LYS A 154 15.01 -17.30 -18.71
C LYS A 154 15.74 -16.58 -17.57
N ALA A 155 15.03 -16.20 -16.51
CA ALA A 155 15.59 -15.51 -15.37
C ALA A 155 15.12 -16.13 -14.04
N SER A 156 15.72 -15.73 -12.92
CA SER A 156 15.40 -16.22 -11.58
C SER A 156 14.47 -15.24 -10.89
N VAL A 157 13.15 -15.36 -11.14
CA VAL A 157 12.12 -14.45 -10.62
C VAL A 157 11.02 -15.26 -9.96
N GLY A 158 10.55 -14.80 -8.80
CA GLY A 158 9.36 -15.29 -8.11
C GLY A 158 8.42 -14.17 -7.73
N CYS A 159 7.13 -14.47 -7.57
CA CYS A 159 6.11 -13.53 -7.16
C CYS A 159 5.22 -14.12 -6.08
N LEU A 160 5.03 -13.37 -5.00
CA LEU A 160 4.05 -13.64 -3.95
C LEU A 160 2.79 -12.81 -4.24
N PHE A 161 1.65 -13.47 -4.32
CA PHE A 161 0.33 -12.85 -4.42
C PHE A 161 -0.37 -13.01 -3.07
N SER A 162 -0.46 -11.91 -2.31
CA SER A 162 -1.11 -11.86 -1.00
C SER A 162 -2.63 -11.85 -1.13
N ALA A 163 -3.31 -12.36 -0.11
CA ALA A 163 -4.77 -12.45 -0.03
C ALA A 163 -5.37 -11.57 1.09
N ASN A 164 -4.56 -10.79 1.80
CA ASN A 164 -5.00 -9.98 2.93
C ASN A 164 -4.02 -8.82 3.24
N GLU A 165 -3.45 -8.21 2.20
CA GLU A 165 -2.56 -7.05 2.35
C GLU A 165 -3.28 -5.93 3.09
N GLU A 166 -4.51 -5.62 2.70
CA GLU A 166 -5.36 -4.56 3.26
C GLU A 166 -5.69 -4.77 4.77
N LEU A 167 -5.49 -5.99 5.26
CA LEU A 167 -5.60 -6.33 6.68
C LEU A 167 -4.22 -6.46 7.37
N GLY A 168 -3.14 -6.06 6.68
CA GLY A 168 -1.76 -6.09 7.19
C GLY A 168 -0.91 -7.22 6.64
N GLY A 169 -1.38 -7.97 5.64
CA GLY A 169 -0.63 -8.95 4.85
C GLY A 169 -0.05 -10.17 5.60
N PRO A 170 -0.67 -10.69 6.68
CA PRO A 170 -0.05 -11.78 7.44
C PRO A 170 0.16 -13.07 6.62
N SER A 171 -0.62 -13.27 5.54
CA SER A 171 -0.43 -14.39 4.62
C SER A 171 0.88 -14.30 3.84
N THR A 172 1.35 -13.10 3.48
CA THR A 172 2.68 -12.89 2.90
C THR A 172 3.78 -13.30 3.89
N GLY A 173 3.65 -12.89 5.16
CA GLY A 173 4.58 -13.30 6.22
C GLY A 173 4.63 -14.81 6.41
N TYR A 174 3.49 -15.49 6.33
CA TYR A 174 3.40 -16.95 6.37
C TYR A 174 4.16 -17.61 5.21
N MET A 175 3.95 -17.16 3.97
CA MET A 175 4.65 -17.69 2.79
C MET A 175 6.16 -17.51 2.88
N VAL A 176 6.61 -16.32 3.31
CA VAL A 176 8.03 -16.03 3.56
C VAL A 176 8.59 -16.95 4.66
N GLY A 177 7.82 -17.23 5.71
CA GLY A 177 8.17 -18.18 6.77
C GLY A 177 8.32 -19.62 6.28
N LEU A 178 7.59 -20.03 5.22
CA LEU A 178 7.75 -21.31 4.53
C LEU A 178 8.93 -21.32 3.52
N GLY A 179 9.66 -20.21 3.43
CA GLY A 179 10.81 -20.04 2.54
C GLY A 179 10.46 -19.67 1.10
N TYR A 180 9.22 -19.27 0.80
CA TYR A 180 8.85 -18.80 -0.54
C TYR A 180 9.24 -17.32 -0.71
N GLY A 181 9.81 -16.98 -1.86
CA GLY A 181 10.15 -15.62 -2.21
C GLY A 181 11.32 -15.02 -1.41
N VAL A 182 12.22 -15.84 -0.89
CA VAL A 182 13.45 -15.34 -0.22
C VAL A 182 14.36 -14.69 -1.27
N PRO A 183 14.58 -13.36 -1.24
CA PRO A 183 15.25 -12.65 -2.32
C PRO A 183 16.76 -12.86 -2.31
N GLY A 184 17.35 -13.19 -3.46
CA GLY A 184 18.80 -13.23 -3.65
C GLY A 184 19.39 -11.84 -3.82
N LYS A 185 18.70 -10.93 -4.52
CA LYS A 185 19.19 -9.61 -4.89
C LYS A 185 18.27 -8.47 -4.48
N MET A 186 16.97 -8.52 -4.84
CA MET A 186 16.06 -7.41 -4.63
C MET A 186 14.60 -7.89 -4.51
N VAL A 187 13.80 -7.13 -3.77
CA VAL A 187 12.34 -7.25 -3.72
C VAL A 187 11.72 -6.09 -4.50
N PHE A 188 10.83 -6.40 -5.42
CA PHE A 188 9.99 -5.43 -6.12
C PHE A 188 8.60 -5.43 -5.52
N VAL A 189 8.16 -4.27 -5.05
CA VAL A 189 6.85 -4.09 -4.45
C VAL A 189 5.89 -3.57 -5.51
N PHE A 190 4.95 -4.41 -5.93
CA PHE A 190 3.91 -4.11 -6.89
C PHE A 190 2.61 -3.87 -6.13
N ASP A 191 2.56 -2.71 -5.45
CA ASP A 191 1.47 -2.25 -4.60
C ASP A 191 1.13 -0.82 -5.01
N GLY A 192 0.06 -0.69 -5.78
CA GLY A 192 -0.29 0.52 -6.51
C GLY A 192 0.65 0.84 -7.67
N GLY A 193 0.26 1.78 -8.49
CA GLY A 193 1.08 2.33 -9.57
C GLY A 193 1.92 3.51 -9.09
N GLY A 194 2.83 3.94 -9.94
CA GLY A 194 3.65 5.13 -9.69
C GLY A 194 3.96 5.86 -10.97
N ALA A 195 3.86 7.20 -10.92
CA ALA A 195 4.15 8.02 -12.08
C ALA A 195 5.66 8.19 -12.29
N GLY A 196 6.13 8.05 -13.53
CA GLY A 196 7.42 8.53 -13.98
C GLY A 196 8.62 7.70 -13.60
N ASN A 197 9.75 8.38 -13.57
CA ASN A 197 11.07 7.88 -13.23
C ASN A 197 11.25 7.87 -11.71
N THR A 198 10.46 7.06 -11.00
CA THR A 198 10.49 7.00 -9.53
C THR A 198 10.92 5.64 -9.03
N ILE A 199 11.70 5.63 -7.94
CA ILE A 199 11.96 4.46 -7.12
C ILE A 199 11.42 4.78 -5.72
N ASN A 200 10.38 4.06 -5.29
CA ASN A 200 9.94 4.11 -3.91
C ASN A 200 10.83 3.17 -3.08
N SER A 201 11.58 3.72 -2.14
CA SER A 201 12.63 3.01 -1.41
C SER A 201 12.29 2.72 0.05
N ALA A 202 11.13 3.17 0.52
CA ALA A 202 10.72 2.97 1.91
C ALA A 202 9.21 3.07 2.12
N CYS A 203 8.69 2.32 3.08
CA CYS A 203 7.38 2.53 3.67
C CYS A 203 7.48 2.60 5.20
N LYS A 204 6.55 3.36 5.81
CA LYS A 204 6.48 3.48 7.28
C LYS A 204 5.99 2.19 7.91
N GLY A 205 6.48 1.93 9.14
CA GLY A 205 5.84 0.98 10.04
C GLY A 205 4.44 1.47 10.42
N CYS A 206 3.59 0.53 10.76
CA CYS A 206 2.21 0.79 11.17
C CYS A 206 1.93 0.03 12.46
N ALA A 207 1.44 0.72 13.49
CA ALA A 207 1.05 0.08 14.73
C ALA A 207 -0.26 0.66 15.27
N TYR A 208 -1.01 -0.19 15.94
CA TYR A 208 -2.25 0.17 16.62
C TYR A 208 -2.08 -0.16 18.10
N TYR A 209 -2.25 0.86 18.94
CA TYR A 209 -2.13 0.72 20.39
C TYR A 209 -3.46 1.00 21.07
N ARG A 210 -3.79 0.18 22.07
CA ARG A 210 -4.88 0.46 23.01
C ARG A 210 -4.30 1.19 24.21
N ILE A 211 -4.86 2.35 24.53
CA ILE A 211 -4.53 3.10 25.74
C ILE A 211 -5.75 3.08 26.65
N THR A 212 -5.58 2.54 27.85
CA THR A 212 -6.66 2.36 28.83
C THR A 212 -6.48 3.31 30.02
N ALA A 213 -7.53 4.07 30.30
CA ALA A 213 -7.63 4.89 31.49
C ALA A 213 -8.62 4.26 32.49
N PHE A 214 -8.16 4.07 33.72
CA PHE A 214 -9.01 3.64 34.84
C PHE A 214 -9.40 4.86 35.67
N GLY A 215 -10.57 4.78 36.29
CA GLY A 215 -11.14 5.82 37.12
C GLY A 215 -11.95 5.27 38.29
N LYS A 216 -12.80 6.12 38.84
CA LYS A 216 -13.77 5.76 39.88
C LYS A 216 -15.16 6.12 39.42
N SER A 217 -16.00 5.12 39.27
CA SER A 217 -17.40 5.25 38.85
C SER A 217 -18.25 6.00 39.86
N GLY A 218 -19.30 6.65 39.40
CA GLY A 218 -20.31 7.28 40.24
C GLY A 218 -21.33 8.10 39.47
N HIS A 219 -22.25 8.72 40.20
CA HIS A 219 -23.34 9.50 39.63
C HIS A 219 -22.81 10.82 39.05
N ALA A 220 -23.14 11.12 37.78
CA ALA A 220 -22.63 12.27 37.05
C ALA A 220 -22.97 13.64 37.70
N SER A 221 -24.00 13.74 38.56
CA SER A 221 -24.31 14.94 39.31
C SER A 221 -23.33 15.24 40.48
N ARG A 222 -22.47 14.28 40.82
CA ARG A 222 -21.48 14.42 41.90
C ARG A 222 -20.04 14.06 41.41
N PRO A 223 -19.56 14.75 40.39
CA PRO A 223 -18.27 14.40 39.76
C PRO A 223 -17.07 14.51 40.72
N GLN A 224 -17.18 15.32 41.78
CA GLN A 224 -16.16 15.46 42.80
C GLN A 224 -15.88 14.17 43.61
N ASN A 225 -16.83 13.22 43.60
CA ASN A 225 -16.69 11.91 44.27
C ASN A 225 -16.19 10.80 43.36
N CYS A 226 -15.93 11.14 42.11
CA CYS A 226 -15.53 10.24 41.04
C CYS A 226 -14.13 10.56 40.51
N ASP A 227 -13.59 9.66 39.70
CA ASP A 227 -12.40 9.92 38.90
C ASP A 227 -12.74 9.56 37.45
N ASN A 228 -12.89 10.58 36.60
CA ASN A 228 -13.42 10.39 35.26
C ASN A 228 -12.33 9.97 34.27
N PRO A 229 -12.36 8.74 33.74
CA PRO A 229 -11.36 8.24 32.79
C PRO A 229 -11.36 8.98 31.45
N PHE A 230 -12.49 9.54 31.01
CA PHE A 230 -12.55 10.33 29.79
C PHE A 230 -11.66 11.58 29.83
N TYR A 231 -11.58 12.25 30.98
CA TYR A 231 -10.69 13.40 31.13
C TYR A 231 -9.21 13.01 31.13
N LYS A 232 -8.89 11.78 31.55
CA LYS A 232 -7.52 11.23 31.43
C LYS A 232 -7.19 10.97 29.96
N LEU A 233 -8.10 10.31 29.21
CA LEU A 233 -7.92 10.08 27.79
C LEU A 233 -7.85 11.38 26.98
N ALA A 234 -8.69 12.36 27.28
CA ALA A 234 -8.63 13.66 26.60
C ALA A 234 -7.28 14.35 26.78
N ARG A 235 -6.75 14.37 28.00
CA ARG A 235 -5.39 14.91 28.25
C ARG A 235 -4.30 14.09 27.55
N ALA A 236 -4.44 12.77 27.52
CA ALA A 236 -3.52 11.89 26.81
C ALA A 236 -3.55 12.15 25.30
N ALA A 237 -4.73 12.30 24.69
CA ALA A 237 -4.87 12.60 23.28
C ALA A 237 -4.19 13.91 22.88
N LEU A 238 -4.35 14.98 23.69
CA LEU A 238 -3.68 16.27 23.45
C LEU A 238 -2.14 16.16 23.54
N LYS A 239 -1.62 15.33 24.46
CA LYS A 239 -0.18 15.08 24.56
C LYS A 239 0.34 14.31 23.34
N ILE A 240 -0.43 13.34 22.85
CA ILE A 240 -0.08 12.58 21.64
C ILE A 240 -0.08 13.51 20.43
N GLU A 241 -1.09 14.35 20.26
CA GLU A 241 -1.16 15.35 19.19
C GLU A 241 0.05 16.28 19.19
N ALA A 242 0.47 16.75 20.38
CA ALA A 242 1.64 17.62 20.53
C ALA A 242 2.97 16.92 20.21
N GLU A 243 3.12 15.65 20.55
CA GLU A 243 4.33 14.85 20.29
C GLU A 243 4.48 14.44 18.83
N TYR A 244 3.36 14.18 18.15
CA TYR A 244 3.32 13.77 16.74
C TYR A 244 2.70 14.87 15.85
N PRO A 245 3.45 15.95 15.56
CA PRO A 245 2.93 17.08 14.81
C PRO A 245 2.54 16.68 13.38
N PHE A 246 1.55 17.38 12.82
CA PHE A 246 1.17 17.21 11.43
C PHE A 246 2.36 17.49 10.51
N GLN A 247 2.65 16.53 9.65
CA GLN A 247 3.74 16.63 8.70
C GLN A 247 3.28 17.33 7.42
N LYS A 248 4.14 18.17 6.85
CA LYS A 248 3.95 18.72 5.52
C LYS A 248 4.14 17.60 4.47
N LYS A 249 3.52 17.79 3.31
CA LYS A 249 3.66 16.84 2.19
C LYS A 249 5.14 16.60 1.88
N GLY A 250 5.57 15.34 1.95
CA GLY A 250 6.94 14.92 1.65
C GLY A 250 7.89 14.87 2.86
N GLU A 251 7.47 15.30 4.05
CA GLU A 251 8.25 15.12 5.27
C GLU A 251 8.23 13.65 5.70
N TRP A 252 9.40 13.16 6.17
CA TRP A 252 9.59 11.80 6.65
C TRP A 252 9.80 11.79 8.15
N GLY A 253 8.75 11.49 8.90
CA GLY A 253 8.77 11.44 10.36
C GLY A 253 7.57 10.67 10.90
N ASN A 254 7.55 10.41 12.20
CA ASN A 254 6.47 9.68 12.84
C ASN A 254 5.21 10.52 12.91
N VAL A 255 4.04 9.87 12.77
CA VAL A 255 2.72 10.50 12.97
C VAL A 255 1.84 9.56 13.79
N ALA A 256 0.92 10.14 14.58
CA ALA A 256 -0.06 9.39 15.33
C ALA A 256 -1.44 10.03 15.21
N ALA A 257 -2.48 9.19 15.27
CA ALA A 257 -3.86 9.63 15.30
C ALA A 257 -4.68 8.76 16.26
N VAL A 258 -5.49 9.38 17.09
CA VAL A 258 -6.54 8.69 17.84
C VAL A 258 -7.67 8.37 16.85
N THR A 259 -7.98 7.09 16.68
CA THR A 259 -8.95 6.63 15.66
C THR A 259 -10.25 6.10 16.25
N ILE A 260 -10.21 5.59 17.48
CA ILE A 260 -11.38 5.03 18.16
C ILE A 260 -11.33 5.45 19.63
N VAL A 261 -12.47 5.77 20.23
CA VAL A 261 -12.62 6.00 21.67
C VAL A 261 -13.88 5.27 22.16
N HIS A 262 -13.71 4.48 23.20
CA HIS A 262 -14.80 3.74 23.83
C HIS A 262 -14.88 3.99 25.33
N GLY A 263 -16.09 3.96 25.89
CA GLY A 263 -16.32 4.00 27.32
C GLY A 263 -17.73 4.48 27.65
N GLY A 264 -18.17 4.16 28.87
CA GLY A 264 -19.49 4.53 29.36
C GLY A 264 -20.62 3.71 28.72
N ASP A 265 -21.69 3.55 29.51
CA ASP A 265 -22.90 2.79 29.16
C ASP A 265 -24.18 3.51 29.59
N SER A 266 -24.04 4.68 30.22
CA SER A 266 -25.15 5.44 30.77
C SER A 266 -24.86 6.93 30.75
N GLN A 267 -25.87 7.74 30.46
CA GLN A 267 -25.77 9.20 30.36
C GLN A 267 -25.58 9.90 31.71
N ASN A 268 -25.94 9.27 32.81
CA ASN A 268 -25.88 9.85 34.15
C ASN A 268 -24.85 9.17 35.08
N ARG A 269 -23.99 8.32 34.53
CA ARG A 269 -22.93 7.59 35.26
C ARG A 269 -21.56 7.87 34.67
N ILE A 270 -20.59 8.25 35.50
CA ILE A 270 -19.18 8.28 35.15
C ILE A 270 -18.68 6.84 35.14
N PRO A 271 -18.06 6.35 34.07
CA PRO A 271 -17.60 4.97 33.98
C PRO A 271 -16.35 4.71 34.84
N GLU A 272 -16.07 3.43 35.08
CA GLU A 272 -14.89 2.97 35.79
C GLU A 272 -13.62 2.94 34.91
N SER A 273 -13.83 2.77 33.61
CA SER A 273 -12.75 2.76 32.62
C SER A 273 -13.20 3.34 31.29
N ALA A 274 -12.23 3.78 30.50
CA ALA A 274 -12.39 4.14 29.09
C ALA A 274 -11.10 3.78 28.34
N GLU A 275 -11.19 3.58 27.04
CA GLU A 275 -10.07 3.25 26.19
C GLU A 275 -10.07 4.04 24.89
N MET A 276 -8.88 4.23 24.31
CA MET A 276 -8.73 4.75 22.96
C MET A 276 -7.76 3.91 22.15
N THR A 277 -7.99 3.83 20.85
CA THR A 277 -7.05 3.26 19.89
C THR A 277 -6.27 4.38 19.22
N VAL A 278 -4.94 4.23 19.21
CA VAL A 278 -4.02 5.15 18.54
C VAL A 278 -3.35 4.41 17.39
N ASN A 279 -3.48 4.92 16.18
CA ASN A 279 -2.70 4.49 15.01
C ASN A 279 -1.42 5.31 14.94
N VAL A 280 -0.27 4.64 14.95
CA VAL A 280 1.04 5.27 14.77
C VAL A 280 1.66 4.79 13.48
N ARG A 281 2.16 5.74 12.68
CA ARG A 281 3.00 5.48 11.50
C ARG A 281 4.40 5.98 11.80
N PHE A 282 5.38 5.08 11.81
CA PHE A 282 6.75 5.39 12.23
C PHE A 282 7.78 5.03 11.16
N THR A 283 8.87 5.78 11.17
CA THR A 283 10.01 5.60 10.28
C THR A 283 10.97 4.53 10.83
N GLU A 284 12.12 4.33 10.18
CA GLU A 284 13.19 3.41 10.61
C GLU A 284 13.72 3.69 12.01
N ASP A 285 13.61 4.94 12.47
CA ASP A 285 14.04 5.34 13.81
C ASP A 285 13.02 4.97 14.90
N GLY A 286 11.80 4.57 14.52
CA GLY A 286 10.75 4.09 15.40
C GLY A 286 10.87 2.59 15.70
N GLY A 287 9.76 1.99 16.03
CA GLY A 287 9.64 0.55 16.30
C GLY A 287 8.44 0.23 17.18
N LEU A 288 7.91 -0.98 17.08
CA LEU A 288 6.68 -1.36 17.77
C LEU A 288 6.77 -1.12 19.29
N GLU A 289 7.84 -1.58 19.91
CA GLU A 289 8.03 -1.44 21.36
C GLU A 289 8.43 0.00 21.73
N LYS A 290 9.30 0.63 20.95
CA LYS A 290 9.74 2.00 21.18
C LYS A 290 8.57 3.00 21.18
N GLU A 291 7.63 2.84 20.21
CA GLU A 291 6.43 3.67 20.14
C GLU A 291 5.46 3.35 21.29
N ARG A 292 5.34 2.07 21.69
CA ARG A 292 4.54 1.67 22.86
C ARG A 292 5.04 2.35 24.14
N GLU A 293 6.35 2.27 24.41
CA GLU A 293 6.98 2.88 25.58
C GLU A 293 6.88 4.41 25.57
N LEU A 294 7.03 5.02 24.38
CA LEU A 294 6.86 6.47 24.23
C LEU A 294 5.44 6.90 24.60
N LEU A 295 4.42 6.22 24.05
CA LEU A 295 3.02 6.51 24.36
C LEU A 295 2.69 6.31 25.85
N GLU A 296 3.19 5.24 26.46
CA GLU A 296 3.00 4.97 27.88
C GLU A 296 3.66 6.03 28.77
N ARG A 297 4.91 6.41 28.49
CA ARG A 297 5.62 7.47 29.19
C ARG A 297 4.94 8.83 29.03
N LEU A 298 4.48 9.16 27.80
CA LEU A 298 3.86 10.43 27.47
C LEU A 298 2.51 10.61 28.15
N THR A 299 1.71 9.57 28.16
CA THR A 299 0.34 9.61 28.71
C THR A 299 0.28 9.29 30.20
N GLY A 300 1.19 8.47 30.70
CA GLY A 300 1.13 7.87 32.03
C GLY A 300 0.04 6.81 32.15
N LEU A 301 -0.46 6.28 31.04
CA LEU A 301 -1.56 5.31 30.98
C LEU A 301 -1.05 3.99 30.39
N LYS A 302 -1.70 2.87 30.82
CA LYS A 302 -1.42 1.54 30.30
C LYS A 302 -1.60 1.52 28.79
N THR A 303 -0.54 1.12 28.06
CA THR A 303 -0.49 1.07 26.61
C THR A 303 -0.16 -0.34 26.13
N GLU A 304 -1.03 -0.93 25.33
CA GLU A 304 -0.90 -2.27 24.78
C GLU A 304 -0.85 -2.24 23.26
N LEU A 305 0.09 -2.96 22.66
CA LEU A 305 0.11 -3.17 21.21
C LEU A 305 -1.03 -4.11 20.82
N ILE A 306 -1.94 -3.64 19.95
CA ILE A 306 -3.01 -4.49 19.36
C ILE A 306 -2.42 -5.30 18.21
N ARG A 307 -1.78 -4.61 17.27
CA ARG A 307 -1.09 -5.18 16.10
C ARG A 307 -0.14 -4.15 15.52
N GLY A 308 0.83 -4.61 14.73
CA GLY A 308 1.71 -3.70 14.02
C GLY A 308 2.73 -4.41 13.17
N THR A 309 3.35 -3.66 12.29
CA THR A 309 4.40 -4.10 11.37
C THR A 309 5.54 -3.09 11.34
N PRO A 310 6.79 -3.54 11.17
CA PRO A 310 7.95 -2.65 11.12
C PRO A 310 7.92 -1.76 9.88
N ALA A 311 8.72 -0.70 9.90
CA ALA A 311 9.07 0.06 8.69
C ALA A 311 9.95 -0.80 7.78
N ALA A 312 9.79 -0.63 6.48
CA ALA A 312 10.65 -1.27 5.48
C ALA A 312 11.42 -0.18 4.71
N VAL A 313 12.74 -0.18 4.84
CA VAL A 313 13.62 0.85 4.27
C VAL A 313 14.80 0.19 3.56
N SER A 314 15.01 0.57 2.31
CA SER A 314 16.09 0.06 1.49
C SER A 314 17.41 0.77 1.77
N ASN A 315 18.50 0.02 1.75
CA ASN A 315 19.84 0.61 1.70
C ASN A 315 20.09 1.21 0.30
N LEU A 316 20.13 2.53 0.22
CA LEU A 316 20.36 3.25 -1.04
C LEU A 316 21.77 3.10 -1.62
N ASN A 317 22.72 2.55 -0.84
CA ASN A 317 24.08 2.26 -1.25
C ASN A 317 24.26 0.78 -1.66
N ASP A 318 23.22 -0.02 -1.64
CA ASP A 318 23.27 -1.40 -2.09
C ASP A 318 23.62 -1.43 -3.60
N PRO A 319 24.55 -2.28 -4.04
CA PRO A 319 24.97 -2.36 -5.45
C PRO A 319 23.81 -2.58 -6.42
N GLU A 320 22.82 -3.40 -6.05
CA GLU A 320 21.67 -3.68 -6.90
C GLU A 320 20.70 -2.50 -6.97
N PHE A 321 20.52 -1.76 -5.87
CA PHE A 321 19.77 -0.51 -5.87
C PHE A 321 20.43 0.53 -6.79
N LEU A 322 21.76 0.68 -6.73
CA LEU A 322 22.50 1.59 -7.58
C LEU A 322 22.45 1.16 -9.05
N ARG A 323 22.45 -0.15 -9.33
CA ARG A 323 22.26 -0.69 -10.68
C ARG A 323 20.88 -0.33 -11.23
N LEU A 324 19.81 -0.54 -10.47
CA LEU A 324 18.47 -0.14 -10.85
C LEU A 324 18.36 1.36 -11.13
N LYS A 325 18.94 2.18 -10.26
CA LYS A 325 18.94 3.64 -10.44
C LYS A 325 19.63 4.08 -11.73
N ARG A 326 20.79 3.48 -12.07
CA ARG A 326 21.48 3.73 -13.33
C ARG A 326 20.66 3.28 -14.52
N PHE A 327 20.15 2.05 -14.49
CA PHE A 327 19.35 1.47 -15.56
C PHE A 327 18.11 2.32 -15.86
N LEU A 328 17.43 2.82 -14.83
CA LEU A 328 16.29 3.71 -14.98
C LEU A 328 16.67 5.06 -15.60
N ALA A 329 17.83 5.63 -15.22
CA ALA A 329 18.34 6.87 -15.80
C ALA A 329 18.75 6.71 -17.28
N GLU A 330 19.35 5.59 -17.64
CA GLU A 330 19.76 5.29 -19.02
C GLU A 330 18.57 5.03 -19.95
N ARG A 331 17.55 4.35 -19.46
CA ARG A 331 16.34 4.04 -20.25
C ARG A 331 15.37 5.22 -20.41
N ARG A 332 15.46 6.21 -19.54
CA ARG A 332 14.58 7.40 -19.53
C ARG A 332 15.40 8.68 -19.25
N PRO A 333 16.37 9.03 -20.11
CA PRO A 333 17.32 10.12 -19.85
C PRO A 333 16.67 11.51 -19.79
N GLU A 334 15.50 11.65 -20.39
CA GLU A 334 14.73 12.90 -20.41
C GLU A 334 14.15 13.29 -19.04
N ARG A 335 14.24 12.40 -18.05
CA ARG A 335 13.67 12.60 -16.70
C ARG A 335 14.64 12.18 -15.60
N PRO A 336 14.85 13.04 -14.59
CA PRO A 336 15.67 12.65 -13.45
C PRO A 336 14.99 11.54 -12.65
N VAL A 337 15.77 10.57 -12.18
CA VAL A 337 15.30 9.53 -11.26
C VAL A 337 15.01 10.15 -9.91
N LYS A 338 13.76 10.00 -9.42
CA LYS A 338 13.32 10.47 -8.11
C LYS A 338 13.23 9.30 -7.15
N ILE A 339 13.91 9.43 -6.01
CA ILE A 339 13.72 8.52 -4.89
C ILE A 339 12.57 9.05 -4.02
N THR A 340 11.59 8.20 -3.77
CA THR A 340 10.39 8.54 -2.97
C THR A 340 10.28 7.59 -1.79
N ARG A 341 9.44 7.97 -0.82
CA ARG A 341 9.07 7.18 0.34
C ARG A 341 7.56 7.21 0.51
N SER A 342 6.96 6.11 0.92
CA SER A 342 5.53 5.98 1.15
C SER A 342 5.18 6.16 2.64
N SER A 343 4.16 6.94 2.93
CA SER A 343 3.58 7.03 4.27
C SER A 343 2.69 5.82 4.60
N GLY A 344 2.26 5.06 3.60
CA GLY A 344 1.57 3.79 3.75
C GLY A 344 2.53 2.67 4.18
N ALA A 345 1.98 1.58 4.65
CA ALA A 345 2.68 0.32 4.87
C ALA A 345 2.22 -0.66 3.78
N ASN A 346 3.10 -1.56 3.36
CA ASN A 346 2.81 -2.61 2.38
C ASN A 346 3.55 -3.91 2.70
N ASP A 347 3.39 -4.94 1.90
CA ASP A 347 3.96 -6.26 2.16
C ASP A 347 5.50 -6.34 2.11
N SER A 348 6.21 -5.25 1.73
CA SER A 348 7.67 -5.18 1.88
C SER A 348 8.13 -5.34 3.33
N ARG A 349 7.24 -5.09 4.31
CA ARG A 349 7.47 -5.25 5.76
C ARG A 349 7.94 -6.64 6.19
N TYR A 350 7.75 -7.66 5.36
CA TYR A 350 8.15 -9.03 5.64
C TYR A 350 9.54 -9.40 5.11
N PHE A 351 10.29 -8.45 4.52
CA PHE A 351 11.59 -8.71 3.88
C PHE A 351 12.82 -8.03 4.50
N PRO A 352 12.73 -7.11 5.49
CA PRO A 352 13.91 -6.42 6.05
C PRO A 352 14.99 -7.36 6.58
N GLN A 353 14.60 -8.54 7.12
CA GLN A 353 15.52 -9.54 7.66
C GLN A 353 16.47 -10.13 6.62
N PHE A 354 16.19 -10.01 5.34
CA PHE A 354 17.07 -10.52 4.27
C PHE A 354 18.14 -9.52 3.84
N GLY A 355 18.10 -8.28 4.33
CA GLY A 355 19.09 -7.24 4.06
C GLY A 355 19.19 -6.85 2.57
N LYS A 356 18.15 -7.11 1.77
CA LYS A 356 18.09 -6.77 0.35
C LYS A 356 17.23 -5.53 0.11
N PRO A 357 17.51 -4.74 -0.97
CA PRO A 357 16.65 -3.62 -1.31
C PRO A 357 15.21 -4.06 -1.57
N MET A 358 14.25 -3.26 -1.10
CA MET A 358 12.82 -3.43 -1.31
C MET A 358 12.31 -2.15 -1.97
N VAL A 359 11.86 -2.23 -3.23
CA VAL A 359 11.57 -1.04 -4.02
C VAL A 359 10.28 -1.17 -4.83
N GLY A 360 9.52 -0.09 -4.90
CA GLY A 360 8.50 0.11 -5.93
C GLY A 360 9.10 0.90 -7.09
N VAL A 361 8.82 0.50 -8.34
CA VAL A 361 9.30 1.18 -9.54
C VAL A 361 8.14 1.81 -10.28
N GLY A 362 8.18 3.13 -10.49
CA GLY A 362 7.18 3.83 -11.27
C GLY A 362 7.21 3.47 -12.75
N GLY A 363 6.05 3.55 -13.40
CA GLY A 363 5.90 3.24 -14.83
C GLY A 363 4.48 2.87 -15.23
N ILE A 364 3.67 2.38 -14.31
CA ILE A 364 2.24 2.13 -14.55
C ILE A 364 1.45 3.34 -14.06
N ALA A 365 0.70 3.96 -14.96
CA ALA A 365 -0.12 5.11 -14.63
C ALA A 365 -1.45 4.65 -14.01
N THR A 366 -1.64 4.96 -12.75
CA THR A 366 -2.83 4.65 -11.96
C THR A 366 -3.31 5.87 -11.19
N HIS A 367 -4.52 5.80 -10.67
CA HIS A 367 -5.12 6.84 -9.85
C HIS A 367 -6.14 6.26 -8.88
N GLY A 368 -6.27 6.92 -7.73
CA GLY A 368 -7.42 6.76 -6.86
C GLY A 368 -7.44 5.48 -6.02
N ALA A 369 -6.28 5.00 -5.54
CA ALA A 369 -6.28 3.92 -4.55
C ALA A 369 -7.31 4.17 -3.45
N HIS A 370 -8.21 3.20 -3.19
CA HIS A 370 -9.32 3.25 -2.24
C HIS A 370 -10.42 4.27 -2.56
N SER A 371 -10.37 4.99 -3.70
CA SER A 371 -11.41 5.96 -4.08
C SER A 371 -12.47 5.35 -5.02
N ASP A 372 -13.54 6.11 -5.27
CA ASP A 372 -14.63 5.68 -6.16
C ASP A 372 -14.28 5.84 -7.65
N ASP A 373 -13.24 6.59 -7.97
CA ASP A 373 -12.76 6.86 -9.33
C ASP A 373 -11.43 6.18 -9.65
N GLU A 374 -11.18 5.04 -9.02
CA GLU A 374 -9.97 4.24 -9.20
C GLU A 374 -9.82 3.75 -10.66
N TRP A 375 -8.63 3.98 -11.27
CA TRP A 375 -8.34 3.55 -12.63
C TRP A 375 -6.87 3.22 -12.88
N ILE A 376 -6.62 2.47 -13.95
CA ILE A 376 -5.30 2.22 -14.57
C ILE A 376 -5.32 2.61 -16.05
N ASP A 377 -4.21 3.15 -16.58
CA ASP A 377 -3.99 3.29 -18.02
C ASP A 377 -3.31 2.03 -18.58
N LEU A 378 -4.08 1.23 -19.33
CA LEU A 378 -3.64 -0.06 -19.86
C LEU A 378 -2.45 0.07 -20.81
N ASN A 379 -2.27 1.20 -21.51
CA ASN A 379 -1.15 1.43 -22.40
C ASN A 379 0.19 1.58 -21.69
N THR A 380 0.18 1.71 -20.37
CA THR A 380 1.40 1.81 -19.56
C THR A 380 1.91 0.47 -19.04
N ILE A 381 1.14 -0.61 -19.17
CA ILE A 381 1.51 -1.94 -18.68
C ILE A 381 2.67 -2.52 -19.48
N ASP A 382 2.56 -2.63 -20.81
CA ASP A 382 3.61 -3.21 -21.66
C ASP A 382 4.97 -2.50 -21.51
N PRO A 383 5.05 -1.15 -21.58
CA PRO A 383 6.34 -0.47 -21.38
C PRO A 383 6.97 -0.72 -20.02
N HIS A 384 6.14 -0.89 -18.97
CA HIS A 384 6.63 -1.22 -17.64
C HIS A 384 7.12 -2.67 -17.55
N VAL A 385 6.36 -3.61 -18.09
CA VAL A 385 6.73 -5.03 -18.16
C VAL A 385 8.03 -5.20 -18.97
N ASP A 386 8.17 -4.53 -20.11
CA ASP A 386 9.41 -4.55 -20.92
C ASP A 386 10.59 -4.04 -20.10
N PHE A 387 10.45 -2.88 -19.44
CA PHE A 387 11.49 -2.30 -18.59
C PHE A 387 11.92 -3.27 -17.47
N MET A 388 10.97 -3.87 -16.78
CA MET A 388 11.24 -4.80 -15.67
C MET A 388 11.90 -6.09 -16.17
N CYS A 389 11.44 -6.62 -17.30
CA CYS A 389 12.04 -7.81 -17.92
C CYS A 389 13.49 -7.54 -18.37
N ASP A 390 13.75 -6.41 -19.02
CA ASP A 390 15.09 -6.03 -19.43
C ASP A 390 16.03 -5.90 -18.22
N PHE A 391 15.57 -5.23 -17.15
CA PHE A 391 16.36 -5.09 -15.93
C PHE A 391 16.70 -6.44 -15.29
N MET A 392 15.72 -7.35 -15.16
CA MET A 392 15.91 -8.63 -14.51
C MET A 392 16.69 -9.64 -15.38
N PHE A 393 16.67 -9.48 -16.71
CA PHE A 393 17.35 -10.36 -17.67
C PHE A 393 18.77 -9.93 -18.00
N ASP A 394 19.07 -8.63 -18.05
CA ASP A 394 20.37 -8.08 -18.47
C ASP A 394 21.53 -8.50 -17.55
N TYR A 395 21.19 -8.97 -16.33
CA TYR A 395 22.18 -9.55 -15.39
C TYR A 395 22.82 -10.86 -15.87
N MET A 396 22.23 -11.54 -16.84
CA MET A 396 22.77 -12.84 -17.35
C MET A 396 23.87 -12.64 -18.42
N ARG A 397 24.22 -11.36 -18.74
CA ARG A 397 25.17 -11.03 -19.81
C ARG A 397 26.51 -10.48 -19.30
N ASP A 398 26.63 -10.18 -18.01
CA ASP A 398 27.85 -9.82 -17.29
C ASP A 398 28.35 -11.04 -16.46
#